data_e03995c3533641749590bab0263100e8
#
_entry.id   e03995c3533641749590bab0263100e8
#
_cell.length_a   1.000
_cell.length_b   1.000
_cell.length_c   1.000
_cell.angle_alpha   90.00
_cell.angle_beta   90.00
_cell.angle_gamma   90.00
#
_symmetry.space_group_name_H-M   'P 1'
#
loop_
_entity.id
_entity.type
_entity.pdbx_description
1 polymer ?
#
loop_
_entity_poly.entity_id
_entity_poly.type
_entity_poly.pdbx_seq_one_letter_code
_entity_poly.pdbx_strand_id
1 'polypeptide(L)'
;DTSDGRQLVIAGQEMKFIKNLLGALGRPEMASLCEWPGAHQKPVVEFLTETFRSKPLAYWMDWLAALDICYGPVNTLPEAIADENLQKRGFMVTDDDGRLHFGPVVRFKNEPSSPLYREPLLGEHTDEVLKR
;
A
#
# COMPACT_ATOMS: atom_id res chain seq x y z
N ASP A 1 13.37 -1.01 -7.04
CA ASP A 1 13.39 0.22 -7.84
C ASP A 1 13.10 -0.07 -9.31
N THR A 2 12.49 0.87 -10.02
CA THR A 2 12.22 0.86 -11.45
C THR A 2 13.13 1.84 -12.20
N SER A 3 13.14 1.83 -13.54
CA SER A 3 14.04 2.69 -14.34
C SER A 3 13.80 4.19 -14.16
N ASP A 4 12.62 4.59 -13.75
CA ASP A 4 12.20 5.97 -13.49
C ASP A 4 12.39 6.40 -12.01
N GLY A 5 13.13 5.59 -11.22
CA GLY A 5 13.40 5.88 -9.82
C GLY A 5 12.22 5.66 -8.88
N ARG A 6 11.12 5.10 -9.37
CA ARG A 6 9.97 4.69 -8.56
C ARG A 6 10.22 3.33 -7.92
N GLN A 7 9.34 2.94 -7.02
CA GLN A 7 9.41 1.66 -6.31
C GLN A 7 8.10 0.89 -6.44
N LEU A 8 8.23 -0.42 -6.47
CA LEU A 8 7.12 -1.34 -6.35
C LEU A 8 7.42 -2.38 -5.26
N VAL A 9 6.38 -2.95 -4.68
CA VAL A 9 6.49 -4.08 -3.75
C VAL A 9 5.89 -5.33 -4.37
N ILE A 10 6.51 -6.46 -4.08
CA ILE A 10 6.00 -7.80 -4.38
C ILE A 10 5.81 -8.51 -3.04
N ALA A 11 4.60 -8.97 -2.77
CA ALA A 11 4.31 -9.77 -1.59
C ALA A 11 4.42 -11.26 -1.95
N GLY A 12 5.64 -11.78 -1.89
CA GLY A 12 6.00 -13.13 -2.31
C GLY A 12 6.08 -14.15 -1.17
N GLN A 13 5.46 -13.92 -0.03
CA GLN A 13 5.52 -14.86 1.10
C GLN A 13 4.89 -16.22 0.77
N GLU A 14 3.83 -16.25 -0.02
CA GLU A 14 3.27 -17.50 -0.53
C GLU A 14 4.03 -17.98 -1.77
N MET A 15 4.55 -19.20 -1.73
CA MET A 15 5.34 -19.80 -2.81
C MET A 15 4.62 -19.80 -4.17
N LYS A 16 3.28 -19.80 -4.18
CA LYS A 16 2.47 -19.67 -5.40
C LYS A 16 2.82 -18.40 -6.16
N PHE A 17 2.85 -17.25 -5.47
CA PHE A 17 3.09 -15.95 -6.09
C PHE A 17 4.51 -15.83 -6.63
N ILE A 18 5.50 -16.36 -5.89
CA ILE A 18 6.89 -16.39 -6.36
C ILE A 18 7.06 -17.29 -7.58
N LYS A 19 6.44 -18.47 -7.59
CA LYS A 19 6.46 -19.38 -8.75
C LYS A 19 5.83 -18.73 -9.98
N ASN A 20 4.69 -18.06 -9.81
CA ASN A 20 4.01 -17.36 -10.90
C ASN A 20 4.89 -16.22 -11.45
N LEU A 21 5.47 -15.40 -10.57
CA LEU A 21 6.35 -14.29 -10.98
C LEU A 21 7.59 -14.78 -11.73
N LEU A 22 8.35 -15.67 -11.10
CA LEU A 22 9.61 -16.17 -11.68
C LEU A 22 9.37 -17.01 -12.95
N GLY A 23 8.26 -17.75 -12.99
CA GLY A 23 7.83 -18.45 -14.21
C GLY A 23 7.53 -17.48 -15.36
N ALA A 24 6.79 -16.41 -15.11
CA ALA A 24 6.49 -15.38 -16.11
C ALA A 24 7.74 -14.60 -16.56
N LEU A 25 8.73 -14.44 -15.68
CA LEU A 25 10.04 -13.86 -16.00
C LEU A 25 11.04 -14.83 -16.65
N GLY A 26 10.62 -16.08 -16.92
CA GLY A 26 11.47 -17.09 -17.57
C GLY A 26 12.53 -17.73 -16.68
N ARG A 27 12.39 -17.62 -15.35
CA ARG A 27 13.35 -18.15 -14.38
C ARG A 27 12.67 -19.03 -13.30
N PRO A 28 11.84 -20.01 -13.69
CA PRO A 28 11.09 -20.86 -12.75
C PRO A 28 11.99 -21.64 -11.78
N GLU A 29 13.21 -21.98 -12.20
CA GLU A 29 14.20 -22.70 -11.38
C GLU A 29 14.61 -21.92 -10.12
N MET A 30 14.54 -20.58 -10.15
CA MET A 30 14.90 -19.74 -9.01
C MET A 30 13.89 -19.82 -7.86
N ALA A 31 12.67 -20.31 -8.09
CA ALA A 31 11.64 -20.37 -7.08
C ALA A 31 12.03 -21.23 -5.87
N SER A 32 12.81 -22.28 -6.07
CA SER A 32 13.32 -23.14 -4.98
C SER A 32 14.23 -22.39 -4.00
N LEU A 33 14.89 -21.33 -4.44
CA LEU A 33 15.71 -20.47 -3.59
C LEU A 33 14.87 -19.57 -2.65
N CYS A 34 13.56 -19.52 -2.85
CA CYS A 34 12.66 -18.67 -2.06
C CYS A 34 11.88 -19.44 -0.98
N GLU A 35 12.09 -20.75 -0.81
CA GLU A 35 11.37 -21.59 0.16
C GLU A 35 11.67 -21.19 1.61
N TRP A 36 12.89 -20.73 1.87
CA TRP A 36 13.33 -20.32 3.21
C TRP A 36 14.09 -18.99 3.14
N PRO A 37 13.98 -18.14 4.16
CA PRO A 37 14.76 -16.90 4.21
C PRO A 37 16.25 -17.19 4.40
N GLY A 38 17.10 -16.40 3.76
CA GLY A 38 18.56 -16.52 3.94
C GLY A 38 19.38 -16.01 2.77
N ALA A 39 20.71 -16.09 2.92
CA ALA A 39 21.67 -15.58 1.95
C ALA A 39 21.60 -16.27 0.56
N HIS A 40 21.04 -17.46 0.49
CA HIS A 40 20.84 -18.18 -0.76
C HIS A 40 19.81 -17.54 -1.69
N GLN A 41 18.98 -16.60 -1.17
CA GLN A 41 18.06 -15.80 -1.99
C GLN A 41 18.77 -14.69 -2.79
N LYS A 42 20.05 -14.41 -2.50
CA LYS A 42 20.80 -13.33 -3.14
C LYS A 42 20.69 -13.34 -4.69
N PRO A 43 20.84 -14.47 -5.39
CA PRO A 43 20.68 -14.49 -6.86
C PRO A 43 19.29 -14.07 -7.33
N VAL A 44 18.24 -14.40 -6.58
CA VAL A 44 16.86 -13.99 -6.89
C VAL A 44 16.70 -12.48 -6.71
N VAL A 45 17.22 -11.95 -5.60
CA VAL A 45 17.18 -10.51 -5.31
C VAL A 45 17.89 -9.71 -6.39
N GLU A 46 19.09 -10.14 -6.79
CA GLU A 46 19.87 -9.52 -7.86
C GLU A 46 19.11 -9.56 -9.19
N PHE A 47 18.63 -10.73 -9.60
CA PHE A 47 17.85 -10.89 -10.82
C PHE A 47 16.59 -9.99 -10.84
N LEU A 48 15.79 -10.00 -9.78
CA LEU A 48 14.59 -9.16 -9.72
C LEU A 48 14.93 -7.67 -9.70
N THR A 49 16.00 -7.28 -9.02
CA THR A 49 16.48 -5.90 -8.99
C THR A 49 16.84 -5.41 -10.39
N GLU A 50 17.63 -6.17 -11.14
CA GLU A 50 18.02 -5.84 -12.52
C GLU A 50 16.79 -5.83 -13.44
N THR A 51 15.92 -6.81 -13.31
CA THR A 51 14.70 -6.93 -14.09
C THR A 51 13.81 -5.71 -13.92
N PHE A 52 13.46 -5.35 -12.68
CA PHE A 52 12.56 -4.22 -12.42
C PHE A 52 13.17 -2.86 -12.77
N ARG A 53 14.48 -2.72 -12.71
CA ARG A 53 15.19 -1.51 -13.18
C ARG A 53 15.18 -1.32 -14.71
N SER A 54 14.81 -2.33 -15.48
CA SER A 54 14.83 -2.28 -16.95
C SER A 54 13.67 -1.46 -17.55
N LYS A 55 12.59 -1.22 -16.82
CA LYS A 55 11.39 -0.51 -17.29
C LYS A 55 10.82 0.41 -16.21
N PRO A 56 10.01 1.43 -16.61
CA PRO A 56 9.36 2.32 -15.66
C PRO A 56 8.23 1.62 -14.89
N LEU A 57 7.83 2.21 -13.75
CA LEU A 57 6.80 1.67 -12.88
C LEU A 57 5.48 1.37 -13.61
N ALA A 58 5.01 2.28 -14.48
CA ALA A 58 3.76 2.09 -15.21
C ALA A 58 3.77 0.81 -16.05
N TYR A 59 4.89 0.53 -16.75
CA TYR A 59 5.05 -0.72 -17.51
C TYR A 59 4.89 -1.96 -16.61
N TRP A 60 5.52 -1.93 -15.43
CA TRP A 60 5.45 -3.06 -14.52
C TRP A 60 4.07 -3.23 -13.91
N MET A 61 3.36 -2.14 -13.60
CA MET A 61 1.97 -2.23 -13.11
C MET A 61 1.07 -2.92 -14.12
N ASP A 62 1.14 -2.56 -15.39
CA ASP A 62 0.36 -3.19 -16.46
C ASP A 62 0.75 -4.65 -16.69
N TRP A 63 2.06 -4.95 -16.70
CA TRP A 63 2.55 -6.31 -16.90
C TRP A 63 2.17 -7.25 -15.76
N LEU A 64 2.31 -6.79 -14.51
CA LEU A 64 1.98 -7.56 -13.31
C LEU A 64 0.47 -7.78 -13.15
N ALA A 65 -0.37 -6.90 -13.70
CA ALA A 65 -1.83 -7.03 -13.63
C ALA A 65 -2.36 -8.30 -14.31
N ALA A 66 -1.62 -8.86 -15.25
CA ALA A 66 -1.97 -10.12 -15.92
C ALA A 66 -1.61 -11.38 -15.11
N LEU A 67 -0.89 -11.23 -13.99
CA LEU A 67 -0.40 -12.34 -13.20
C LEU A 67 -1.20 -12.52 -11.91
N ASP A 68 -1.39 -13.76 -11.49
CA ASP A 68 -1.95 -14.07 -10.17
C ASP A 68 -0.84 -13.97 -9.10
N ILE A 69 -0.54 -12.73 -8.71
CA ILE A 69 0.45 -12.38 -7.68
C ILE A 69 -0.03 -11.18 -6.86
N CYS A 70 0.57 -10.99 -5.68
CA CYS A 70 0.33 -9.78 -4.87
C CYS A 70 1.45 -8.76 -5.12
N TYR A 71 1.07 -7.58 -5.60
CA TYR A 71 2.00 -6.50 -5.90
C TYR A 71 1.33 -5.13 -5.70
N GLY A 72 2.12 -4.08 -5.66
CA GLY A 72 1.60 -2.72 -5.65
C GLY A 72 2.70 -1.68 -5.84
N PRO A 73 2.33 -0.46 -6.27
CA PRO A 73 3.26 0.67 -6.31
C PRO A 73 3.55 1.18 -4.90
N VAL A 74 4.72 1.73 -4.67
CA VAL A 74 4.99 2.58 -3.51
C VAL A 74 4.54 3.99 -3.87
N ASN A 75 3.38 4.37 -3.35
CA ASN A 75 2.78 5.67 -3.61
C ASN A 75 3.40 6.77 -2.76
N THR A 76 3.54 7.95 -3.32
CA THR A 76 3.74 9.18 -2.56
C THR A 76 2.47 9.52 -1.78
N LEU A 77 2.57 10.40 -0.77
CA LEU A 77 1.39 10.81 0.00
C LEU A 77 0.27 11.42 -0.86
N PRO A 78 0.54 12.34 -1.81
CA PRO A 78 -0.48 12.84 -2.73
C PRO A 78 -1.15 11.73 -3.56
N GLU A 79 -0.39 10.76 -4.07
CA GLU A 79 -0.93 9.63 -4.83
C GLU A 79 -1.79 8.72 -3.94
N ALA A 80 -1.37 8.45 -2.71
CA ALA A 80 -2.15 7.67 -1.76
C ALA A 80 -3.47 8.38 -1.39
N ILE A 81 -3.44 9.70 -1.19
CA ILE A 81 -4.65 10.50 -0.94
C ILE A 81 -5.61 10.47 -2.15
N ALA A 82 -5.06 10.45 -3.37
CA ALA A 82 -5.84 10.40 -4.61
C ALA A 82 -6.33 8.98 -4.97
N ASP A 83 -5.89 7.94 -4.25
CA ASP A 83 -6.26 6.56 -4.52
C ASP A 83 -7.78 6.35 -4.40
N GLU A 84 -8.39 5.84 -5.48
CA GLU A 84 -9.84 5.68 -5.60
C GLU A 84 -10.43 4.74 -4.53
N ASN A 85 -9.71 3.67 -4.15
CA ASN A 85 -10.15 2.75 -3.12
C ASN A 85 -10.15 3.42 -1.75
N LEU A 86 -9.10 4.18 -1.43
CA LEU A 86 -9.03 4.93 -0.17
C LEU A 86 -10.13 6.01 -0.10
N GLN A 87 -10.41 6.69 -1.19
CA GLN A 87 -11.51 7.66 -1.26
C GLN A 87 -12.87 6.99 -1.10
N LYS A 88 -13.17 5.93 -1.84
CA LYS A 88 -14.43 5.17 -1.73
C LYS A 88 -14.64 4.60 -0.33
N ARG A 89 -13.58 4.26 0.36
CA ARG A 89 -13.63 3.83 1.76
C ARG A 89 -13.77 4.98 2.75
N GLY A 90 -13.82 6.24 2.27
CA GLY A 90 -13.89 7.43 3.12
C GLY A 90 -12.71 7.55 4.07
N PHE A 91 -11.52 7.13 3.62
CA PHE A 91 -10.28 7.32 4.36
C PHE A 91 -9.87 8.78 4.43
N MET A 92 -10.29 9.57 3.42
CA MET A 92 -10.18 11.02 3.41
C MET A 92 -11.58 11.63 3.54
N VAL A 93 -11.72 12.61 4.38
CA VAL A 93 -12.95 13.39 4.60
C VAL A 93 -12.64 14.87 4.60
N THR A 94 -13.57 15.67 4.12
CA THR A 94 -13.47 17.14 4.15
C THR A 94 -14.44 17.69 5.18
N ASP A 95 -13.96 18.59 6.06
CA ASP A 95 -14.81 19.28 7.03
C ASP A 95 -15.62 20.42 6.39
N ASP A 96 -16.45 21.07 7.19
CA ASP A 96 -17.31 22.17 6.74
C ASP A 96 -16.50 23.41 6.29
N ASP A 97 -15.27 23.55 6.72
CA ASP A 97 -14.34 24.62 6.30
C ASP A 97 -13.54 24.25 5.02
N GLY A 98 -13.75 23.07 4.46
CA GLY A 98 -13.05 22.59 3.28
C GLY A 98 -11.66 21.99 3.55
N ARG A 99 -11.31 21.75 4.81
CA ARG A 99 -10.02 21.13 5.18
C ARG A 99 -10.09 19.63 5.06
N LEU A 100 -9.01 19.05 4.56
CA LEU A 100 -8.89 17.60 4.37
C LEU A 100 -8.36 16.93 5.64
N HIS A 101 -9.05 15.90 6.10
CA HIS A 101 -8.70 15.09 7.27
C HIS A 101 -8.65 13.61 6.94
N PHE A 102 -7.92 12.85 7.75
CA PHE A 102 -8.04 11.42 7.74
C PHE A 102 -9.34 11.00 8.43
N GLY A 103 -10.12 10.18 7.74
CA GLY A 103 -11.32 9.56 8.30
C GLY A 103 -11.00 8.46 9.31
N PRO A 104 -12.02 7.90 9.97
CA PRO A 104 -11.83 6.81 10.92
C PRO A 104 -11.24 5.57 10.25
N VAL A 105 -10.12 5.09 10.79
CA VAL A 105 -9.42 3.89 10.31
C VAL A 105 -10.23 2.62 10.64
N VAL A 106 -10.85 2.60 11.84
CA VAL A 106 -11.71 1.51 12.29
C VAL A 106 -13.16 1.93 12.14
N ARG A 107 -13.97 1.07 11.52
CA ARG A 107 -15.40 1.31 11.31
C ARG A 107 -16.22 0.16 11.88
N PHE A 108 -17.10 0.50 12.79
CA PHE A 108 -18.06 -0.45 13.32
C PHE A 108 -19.34 -0.44 12.47
N LYS A 109 -19.86 -1.62 12.15
CA LYS A 109 -21.04 -1.76 11.29
C LYS A 109 -22.28 -1.09 11.91
N ASN A 110 -22.47 -1.23 13.22
CA ASN A 110 -23.64 -0.78 13.93
C ASN A 110 -23.45 0.56 14.67
N GLU A 111 -22.21 1.00 14.77
CA GLU A 111 -21.82 2.26 15.43
C GLU A 111 -20.83 3.00 14.54
N PRO A 112 -21.30 3.61 13.45
CA PRO A 112 -20.42 4.38 12.58
C PRO A 112 -19.86 5.56 13.36
N SER A 113 -18.53 5.70 13.37
CA SER A 113 -17.89 6.86 13.99
C SER A 113 -18.19 8.13 13.20
N SER A 114 -18.52 9.19 13.91
CA SER A 114 -18.73 10.54 13.36
C SER A 114 -17.82 11.52 14.10
N PRO A 115 -16.53 11.55 13.75
CA PRO A 115 -15.57 12.41 14.44
C PRO A 115 -15.89 13.88 14.15
N LEU A 116 -15.71 14.71 15.18
CA LEU A 116 -15.76 16.16 15.05
C LEU A 116 -14.37 16.63 14.61
N TYR A 117 -14.26 17.22 13.41
CA TYR A 117 -12.99 17.66 12.83
C TYR A 117 -12.66 19.14 13.17
N ARG A 118 -13.36 19.77 14.09
CA ARG A 118 -13.01 21.09 14.57
C ARG A 118 -12.21 21.03 15.87
N GLU A 119 -11.35 21.99 16.07
CA GLU A 119 -10.63 22.17 17.33
C GLU A 119 -11.57 22.76 18.38
N PRO A 120 -11.61 22.23 19.62
CA PRO A 120 -12.38 22.84 20.71
C PRO A 120 -11.72 24.16 21.12
N LEU A 121 -12.54 25.15 21.51
CA LEU A 121 -12.04 26.37 22.08
C LEU A 121 -11.46 26.12 23.47
N LEU A 122 -10.57 27.03 23.93
CA LEU A 122 -9.99 26.94 25.27
C LEU A 122 -11.10 26.95 26.32
N GLY A 123 -11.18 25.89 27.12
CA GLY A 123 -12.18 25.76 28.19
C GLY A 123 -13.57 25.31 27.73
N GLU A 124 -13.82 25.05 26.45
CA GLU A 124 -15.15 24.73 25.91
C GLU A 124 -15.84 23.58 26.65
N HIS A 125 -15.10 22.57 27.08
CA HIS A 125 -15.66 21.40 27.76
C HIS A 125 -15.32 21.32 29.26
N THR A 126 -14.75 22.38 29.84
CA THR A 126 -14.28 22.35 31.24
C THR A 126 -15.41 22.01 32.20
N ASP A 127 -16.54 22.69 32.08
CA ASP A 127 -17.69 22.48 32.98
C ASP A 127 -18.34 21.10 32.82
N GLU A 128 -18.35 20.56 31.62
CA GLU A 128 -18.87 19.22 31.34
C GLU A 128 -17.99 18.15 31.97
N VAL A 129 -16.68 18.28 31.81
CA VAL A 129 -15.71 17.31 32.32
C VAL A 129 -15.62 17.35 33.86
N LEU A 130 -15.68 18.53 34.46
CA LEU A 130 -15.58 18.67 35.92
C LEU A 130 -16.87 18.32 36.68
N LYS A 131 -18.03 18.23 35.99
CA LYS A 131 -19.30 17.79 36.59
C LYS A 131 -19.54 16.31 36.58
N ARG A 132 -18.62 15.54 35.96
CA ARG A 132 -18.64 14.08 35.98
C ARG A 132 -17.86 13.53 37.18
#